data_4507db6627f05122b0c0f543a340220d
#
_entry.id   4507db6627f05122b0c0f543a340220d
#
_cell.length_a   1.000
_cell.length_b   1.000
_cell.length_c   1.000
_cell.angle_alpha   90.00
_cell.angle_beta   90.00
_cell.angle_gamma   90.00
#
_symmetry.space_group_name_H-M   'P 1'
#
loop_
_entity.id
_entity.type
_entity.pdbx_description
1 polymer ?
#
loop_
_entity_poly.entity_id
_entity_poly.type
_entity_poly.pdbx_seq_one_letter_code
_entity_poly.pdbx_strand_id
1 'polypeptide(L)'
;MKRFIIWFVIFVVFITSFVVLSHLYLLKNPQKIAIAIDTSYFMNQNWGNVVNTVKNIAKQKYTVYCLFTDKQLIHSWNSELLSYKLGSVKPYGPRDLEIFYDTSRYREIDEATFVYIVTNDNNFKIKNQLKYKLILLE
;
A
#
# COMPACT_ATOMS: atom_id res chain seq x y z
N MET A 1 -21.70 -40.03 24.00
CA MET A 1 -20.76 -39.00 24.45
C MET A 1 -19.33 -39.18 23.88
N LYS A 2 -18.65 -40.33 24.03
CA LYS A 2 -17.25 -40.53 23.54
C LYS A 2 -17.08 -40.26 22.04
N ARG A 3 -17.98 -40.69 21.17
CA ARG A 3 -17.90 -40.46 19.72
C ARG A 3 -18.03 -38.99 19.35
N PHE A 4 -18.87 -38.24 20.03
CA PHE A 4 -19.00 -36.78 19.82
C PHE A 4 -17.71 -36.02 20.18
N ILE A 5 -17.07 -36.39 21.28
CA ILE A 5 -15.81 -35.80 21.72
C ILE A 5 -14.71 -36.03 20.67
N ILE A 6 -14.62 -37.24 20.12
CA ILE A 6 -13.63 -37.58 19.07
C ILE A 6 -13.85 -36.69 17.85
N TRP A 7 -15.08 -36.58 17.35
CA TRP A 7 -15.38 -35.74 16.20
C TRP A 7 -15.11 -34.25 16.48
N PHE A 8 -15.39 -33.77 17.67
CA PHE A 8 -15.11 -32.41 18.09
C PHE A 8 -13.59 -32.13 18.09
N VAL A 9 -12.79 -33.05 18.62
CA VAL A 9 -11.32 -32.92 18.61
C VAL A 9 -10.78 -32.89 17.19
N ILE A 10 -11.25 -33.80 16.32
CA ILE A 10 -10.85 -33.82 14.91
C ILE A 10 -11.19 -32.49 14.22
N PHE A 11 -12.37 -31.95 14.46
CA PHE A 11 -12.80 -30.67 13.91
C PHE A 11 -11.93 -29.50 14.38
N VAL A 12 -11.61 -29.44 15.67
CA VAL A 12 -10.72 -28.41 16.24
C VAL A 12 -9.31 -28.52 15.63
N VAL A 13 -8.75 -29.72 15.52
CA VAL A 13 -7.43 -29.94 14.90
C VAL A 13 -7.43 -29.50 13.43
N PHE A 14 -8.50 -29.82 12.70
CA PHE A 14 -8.63 -29.42 11.30
C PHE A 14 -8.66 -27.89 11.13
N ILE A 15 -9.49 -27.20 11.94
CA ILE A 15 -9.58 -25.73 11.89
C ILE A 15 -8.24 -25.08 12.27
N THR A 16 -7.61 -25.53 13.36
CA THR A 16 -6.33 -24.96 13.78
C THR A 16 -5.24 -25.16 12.73
N SER A 17 -5.18 -26.34 12.11
CA SER A 17 -4.25 -26.62 11.02
C SER A 17 -4.49 -25.70 9.81
N PHE A 18 -5.74 -25.50 9.43
CA PHE A 18 -6.11 -24.61 8.34
C PHE A 18 -5.72 -23.15 8.61
N VAL A 19 -5.95 -22.66 9.83
CA VAL A 19 -5.57 -21.29 10.24
C VAL A 19 -4.05 -21.12 10.20
N VAL A 20 -3.29 -22.08 10.72
CA VAL A 20 -1.81 -22.04 10.69
C VAL A 20 -1.28 -22.05 9.26
N LEU A 21 -1.79 -22.94 8.41
CA LEU A 21 -1.37 -23.03 7.00
C LEU A 21 -1.69 -21.73 6.24
N SER A 22 -2.87 -21.15 6.45
CA SER A 22 -3.27 -19.87 5.85
C SER A 22 -2.35 -18.74 6.30
N HIS A 23 -2.01 -18.68 7.59
CA HIS A 23 -1.08 -17.69 8.11
C HIS A 23 0.31 -17.82 7.48
N LEU A 24 0.85 -19.03 7.40
CA LEU A 24 2.16 -19.28 6.78
C LEU A 24 2.15 -18.95 5.28
N TYR A 25 1.06 -19.26 4.58
CA TYR A 25 0.91 -18.91 3.16
C TYR A 25 0.93 -17.40 2.95
N LEU A 26 0.17 -16.64 3.75
CA LEU A 26 0.12 -15.17 3.65
C LEU A 26 1.45 -14.51 4.02
N LEU A 27 2.21 -15.09 4.97
CA LEU A 27 3.56 -14.61 5.29
C LEU A 27 4.54 -14.79 4.14
N LYS A 28 4.42 -15.91 3.40
CA LYS A 28 5.29 -16.18 2.24
C LYS A 28 4.89 -15.40 1.00
N ASN A 29 3.61 -15.04 0.87
CA ASN A 29 3.05 -14.33 -0.27
C ASN A 29 2.39 -13.01 0.18
N PRO A 30 3.18 -12.04 0.65
CA PRO A 30 2.64 -10.77 1.12
C PRO A 30 2.03 -9.99 -0.04
N GLN A 31 0.96 -9.26 0.25
CA GLN A 31 0.35 -8.34 -0.70
C GLN A 31 1.30 -7.16 -0.95
N LYS A 32 1.50 -6.81 -2.20
CA LYS A 32 2.36 -5.68 -2.61
C LYS A 32 1.53 -4.42 -2.80
N ILE A 33 1.73 -3.42 -1.97
CA ILE A 33 1.07 -2.12 -2.07
C ILE A 33 2.09 -1.03 -2.39
N ALA A 34 1.92 -0.38 -3.53
CA ALA A 34 2.70 0.79 -3.90
C ALA A 34 1.94 2.07 -3.51
N ILE A 35 2.64 3.03 -2.94
CA ILE A 35 2.09 4.33 -2.54
C ILE A 35 2.80 5.41 -3.35
N ALA A 36 2.05 6.06 -4.23
CA ALA A 36 2.48 7.14 -5.09
C ALA A 36 2.01 8.47 -4.49
N ILE A 37 2.92 9.39 -4.24
CA ILE A 37 2.61 10.67 -3.59
C ILE A 37 2.93 11.82 -4.53
N ASP A 38 1.93 12.65 -4.78
CA ASP A 38 2.11 13.94 -5.43
C ASP A 38 2.94 14.86 -4.53
N THR A 39 4.10 15.30 -5.03
CA THR A 39 4.98 16.26 -4.34
C THR A 39 5.06 17.60 -5.06
N SER A 40 4.03 17.96 -5.82
CA SER A 40 3.95 19.28 -6.46
C SER A 40 3.75 20.40 -5.42
N TYR A 41 3.98 21.65 -5.84
CA TYR A 41 3.71 22.85 -5.00
C TYR A 41 2.30 22.89 -4.42
N PHE A 42 1.32 22.34 -5.12
CA PHE A 42 -0.08 22.33 -4.69
C PHE A 42 -0.31 21.49 -3.42
N MET A 43 0.62 20.58 -3.08
CA MET A 43 0.53 19.75 -1.90
C MET A 43 1.07 20.41 -0.62
N ASN A 44 1.68 21.58 -0.69
CA ASN A 44 2.32 22.22 0.47
C ASN A 44 1.39 22.37 1.68
N GLN A 45 0.17 22.82 1.46
CA GLN A 45 -0.81 23.06 2.54
C GLN A 45 -1.30 21.74 3.17
N ASN A 46 -1.33 20.66 2.39
CA ASN A 46 -1.88 19.37 2.79
C ASN A 46 -0.79 18.37 3.22
N TRP A 47 0.48 18.80 3.26
CA TRP A 47 1.59 17.87 3.48
C TRP A 47 1.53 17.11 4.81
N GLY A 48 1.04 17.76 5.86
CA GLY A 48 0.80 17.11 7.16
C GLY A 48 -0.21 15.95 7.06
N ASN A 49 -1.24 16.13 6.25
CA ASN A 49 -2.26 15.11 6.00
C ASN A 49 -1.72 13.93 5.18
N VAL A 50 -0.77 14.18 4.26
CA VAL A 50 -0.08 13.12 3.49
C VAL A 50 0.54 12.09 4.42
N VAL A 51 1.35 12.54 5.39
CA VAL A 51 2.06 11.65 6.32
C VAL A 51 1.08 10.79 7.11
N ASN A 52 -0.02 11.36 7.59
CA ASN A 52 -1.05 10.63 8.34
C ASN A 52 -1.79 9.62 7.45
N THR A 53 -2.12 10.00 6.23
CA THR A 53 -2.78 9.14 5.24
C THR A 53 -1.91 7.94 4.91
N VAL A 54 -0.63 8.17 4.63
CA VAL A 54 0.34 7.12 4.33
C VAL A 54 0.49 6.14 5.51
N LYS A 55 0.56 6.64 6.75
CA LYS A 55 0.57 5.81 7.97
C LYS A 55 -0.69 4.96 8.13
N ASN A 56 -1.85 5.48 7.71
CA ASN A 56 -3.11 4.72 7.78
C ASN A 56 -3.16 3.58 6.76
N ILE A 57 -2.64 3.79 5.54
CA ILE A 57 -2.52 2.73 4.53
C ILE A 57 -1.63 1.60 5.05
N ALA A 58 -0.57 1.93 5.79
CA ALA A 58 0.45 1.00 6.27
C ALA A 58 0.02 0.04 7.38
N LYS A 59 -1.24 0.08 7.82
CA LYS A 59 -1.74 -0.78 8.93
C LYS A 59 -2.17 -2.19 8.51
N GLN A 60 -2.03 -2.55 7.23
CA GLN A 60 -2.50 -3.85 6.73
C GLN A 60 -1.51 -4.96 7.07
N LYS A 61 -2.04 -6.10 7.56
CA LYS A 61 -1.24 -7.31 7.85
C LYS A 61 -0.85 -8.01 6.55
N TYR A 62 0.26 -8.75 6.57
CA TYR A 62 0.77 -9.53 5.42
C TYR A 62 0.98 -8.70 4.15
N THR A 63 1.48 -7.49 4.33
CA THR A 63 1.65 -6.52 3.25
C THR A 63 3.07 -6.00 3.23
N VAL A 64 3.63 -5.84 2.04
CA VAL A 64 4.87 -5.10 1.81
C VAL A 64 4.55 -3.82 1.05
N TYR A 65 5.26 -2.77 1.39
CA TYR A 65 5.02 -1.42 0.89
C TYR A 65 6.20 -0.92 0.08
N CYS A 66 5.89 -0.23 -1.01
CA CYS A 66 6.81 0.61 -1.76
C CYS A 66 6.31 2.05 -1.69
N LEU A 67 7.21 3.00 -1.58
CA LEU A 67 6.88 4.41 -1.49
C LEU A 67 7.67 5.21 -2.52
N PHE A 68 6.97 5.92 -3.39
CA PHE A 68 7.57 6.78 -4.39
C PHE A 68 6.75 8.07 -4.59
N THR A 69 7.38 9.04 -5.20
CA THR A 69 6.77 10.33 -5.52
C THR A 69 6.80 10.56 -7.03
N ASP A 70 6.17 11.61 -7.49
CA ASP A 70 6.28 12.06 -8.88
C ASP A 70 7.73 12.49 -9.26
N LYS A 71 8.66 12.55 -8.30
CA LYS A 71 10.06 12.95 -8.53
C LYS A 71 11.04 11.79 -8.34
N GLN A 72 10.84 10.94 -7.33
CA GLN A 72 11.82 9.92 -6.94
C GLN A 72 11.20 8.73 -6.20
N LEU A 73 11.91 7.61 -6.24
CA LEU A 73 11.65 6.45 -5.38
C LEU A 73 12.18 6.75 -3.97
N ILE A 74 11.32 6.69 -2.96
CA ILE A 74 11.71 6.89 -1.56
C ILE A 74 12.27 5.60 -0.96
N HIS A 75 11.55 4.49 -1.14
CA HIS A 75 12.04 3.15 -0.84
C HIS A 75 11.28 2.10 -1.65
N SER A 76 11.99 1.03 -2.01
CA SER A 76 11.41 -0.15 -2.63
C SER A 76 10.72 -1.04 -1.60
N TRP A 77 10.34 -2.26 -1.95
CA TRP A 77 9.54 -3.16 -1.13
C TRP A 77 10.10 -3.39 0.27
N ASN A 78 9.30 -3.09 1.29
CA ASN A 78 9.63 -3.32 2.70
C ASN A 78 8.35 -3.71 3.47
N SER A 79 8.49 -4.58 4.46
CA SER A 79 7.39 -4.96 5.37
C SER A 79 6.96 -3.79 6.27
N GLU A 80 7.87 -2.86 6.55
CA GLU A 80 7.59 -1.64 7.28
C GLU A 80 7.58 -0.44 6.34
N LEU A 81 6.53 0.37 6.41
CA LEU A 81 6.50 1.62 5.68
C LEU A 81 7.39 2.65 6.36
N LEU A 82 8.46 3.05 5.70
CA LEU A 82 9.40 4.04 6.20
C LEU A 82 8.85 5.47 6.06
N SER A 83 7.68 5.72 6.66
CA SER A 83 6.98 7.01 6.57
C SER A 83 7.78 8.19 7.14
N TYR A 84 8.75 7.94 8.01
CA TYR A 84 9.66 8.98 8.53
C TYR A 84 10.51 9.61 7.42
N LYS A 85 10.79 8.88 6.34
CA LYS A 85 11.52 9.43 5.18
C LYS A 85 10.73 10.53 4.48
N LEU A 86 9.41 10.56 4.62
CA LEU A 86 8.58 11.64 4.09
C LEU A 86 8.83 12.98 4.80
N GLY A 87 9.31 12.97 6.05
CA GLY A 87 9.65 14.18 6.77
C GLY A 87 10.78 15.00 6.12
N SER A 88 11.65 14.35 5.35
CA SER A 88 12.71 15.02 4.58
C SER A 88 12.28 15.46 3.18
N VAL A 89 11.13 14.99 2.69
CA VAL A 89 10.59 15.36 1.39
C VAL A 89 9.79 16.65 1.52
N LYS A 90 10.09 17.62 0.69
CA LYS A 90 9.32 18.88 0.60
C LYS A 90 8.62 18.93 -0.75
N PRO A 91 7.34 19.31 -0.80
CA PRO A 91 6.66 19.55 -2.07
C PRO A 91 7.37 20.64 -2.89
N TYR A 92 7.62 20.36 -4.17
CA TYR A 92 8.26 21.32 -5.08
C TYR A 92 7.94 21.01 -6.55
N GLY A 93 8.05 22.01 -7.40
CA GLY A 93 7.90 21.86 -8.84
C GLY A 93 6.46 21.66 -9.33
N PRO A 94 6.29 21.53 -10.63
CA PRO A 94 4.98 21.29 -11.23
C PRO A 94 4.45 19.90 -10.90
N ARG A 95 3.12 19.75 -11.06
CA ARG A 95 2.44 18.46 -10.92
C ARG A 95 2.63 17.63 -12.18
N ASP A 96 2.98 16.36 -12.00
CA ASP A 96 3.00 15.35 -13.06
C ASP A 96 2.49 14.01 -12.51
N LEU A 97 1.16 13.80 -12.59
CA LEU A 97 0.53 12.57 -12.09
C LEU A 97 0.56 11.43 -13.11
N GLU A 98 0.82 11.72 -14.39
CA GLU A 98 0.93 10.69 -15.44
C GLU A 98 2.12 9.75 -15.19
N ILE A 99 3.14 10.24 -14.53
CA ILE A 99 4.33 9.48 -14.16
C ILE A 99 4.01 8.26 -13.26
N PHE A 100 2.89 8.29 -12.54
CA PHE A 100 2.44 7.18 -11.70
C PHE A 100 1.93 5.98 -12.50
N TYR A 101 1.85 6.09 -13.81
CA TYR A 101 1.56 5.00 -14.75
C TYR A 101 2.80 4.55 -15.53
N ASP A 102 3.94 5.24 -15.36
CA ASP A 102 5.17 4.93 -16.07
C ASP A 102 5.96 3.81 -15.38
N THR A 103 5.74 2.60 -15.84
CA THR A 103 6.41 1.38 -15.35
C THR A 103 7.89 1.33 -15.75
N SER A 104 8.31 2.09 -16.74
CA SER A 104 9.72 2.19 -17.13
C SER A 104 10.53 2.96 -16.08
N ARG A 105 9.90 3.92 -15.42
CA ARG A 105 10.51 4.70 -14.33
C ARG A 105 10.40 4.03 -12.97
N TYR A 106 9.24 3.41 -12.68
CA TYR A 106 8.98 2.73 -11.42
C TYR A 106 8.52 1.30 -11.69
N ARG A 107 9.48 0.37 -11.72
CA ARG A 107 9.21 -1.04 -11.92
C ARG A 107 8.26 -1.63 -10.87
N GLU A 108 8.28 -1.07 -9.68
CA GLU A 108 7.43 -1.44 -8.56
C GLU A 108 5.93 -1.33 -8.89
N ILE A 109 5.56 -0.45 -9.83
CA ILE A 109 4.18 -0.31 -10.30
C ILE A 109 3.67 -1.63 -10.90
N ASP A 110 4.49 -2.30 -11.73
CA ASP A 110 4.10 -3.57 -12.35
C ASP A 110 3.93 -4.68 -11.33
N GLU A 111 4.79 -4.71 -10.34
CA GLU A 111 4.78 -5.72 -9.28
C GLU A 111 3.68 -5.51 -8.24
N ALA A 112 3.12 -4.30 -8.16
CA ALA A 112 2.12 -3.94 -7.17
C ALA A 112 0.77 -4.62 -7.44
N THR A 113 0.15 -5.15 -6.39
CA THR A 113 -1.24 -5.58 -6.40
C THR A 113 -2.17 -4.38 -6.46
N PHE A 114 -1.86 -3.35 -5.66
CA PHE A 114 -2.56 -2.06 -5.66
C PHE A 114 -1.57 -0.89 -5.63
N VAL A 115 -1.95 0.18 -6.30
CA VAL A 115 -1.24 1.46 -6.30
C VAL A 115 -2.17 2.53 -5.72
N TYR A 116 -1.81 3.09 -4.58
CA TYR A 116 -2.52 4.23 -3.99
C TYR A 116 -1.88 5.52 -4.48
N ILE A 117 -2.66 6.39 -5.11
CA ILE A 117 -2.23 7.72 -5.53
C ILE A 117 -2.80 8.73 -4.55
N VAL A 118 -1.90 9.46 -3.87
CA VAL A 118 -2.23 10.49 -2.89
C VAL A 118 -1.99 11.86 -3.51
N THR A 119 -3.04 12.62 -3.72
CA THR A 119 -3.00 13.97 -4.32
C THR A 119 -4.16 14.82 -3.81
N ASN A 120 -4.13 16.12 -4.05
CA ASN A 120 -5.26 17.04 -3.85
C ASN A 120 -5.88 17.50 -5.17
N ASP A 121 -5.63 16.80 -6.27
CA ASP A 121 -6.23 17.12 -7.57
C ASP A 121 -7.58 16.44 -7.77
N ASN A 122 -8.65 17.17 -7.57
CA ASN A 122 -10.02 16.69 -7.73
C ASN A 122 -10.39 16.37 -9.20
N ASN A 123 -9.62 16.85 -10.16
CA ASN A 123 -9.86 16.60 -11.58
C ASN A 123 -9.12 15.38 -12.11
N PHE A 124 -8.21 14.82 -11.33
CA PHE A 124 -7.43 13.66 -11.74
C PHE A 124 -8.31 12.40 -11.80
N LYS A 125 -8.30 11.74 -12.95
CA LYS A 125 -9.07 10.50 -13.19
C LYS A 125 -8.13 9.30 -13.31
N ILE A 126 -8.43 8.27 -12.54
CA ILE A 126 -7.67 7.02 -12.57
C ILE A 126 -7.96 6.25 -13.87
N LYS A 127 -6.91 5.78 -14.54
CA LYS A 127 -7.00 4.99 -15.79
C LYS A 127 -7.51 3.56 -15.57
N ASN A 128 -7.16 2.92 -14.45
CA ASN A 128 -7.52 1.54 -14.11
C ASN A 128 -7.93 1.44 -12.63
N GLN A 129 -9.23 1.45 -12.35
CA GLN A 129 -9.77 1.42 -10.98
C GLN A 129 -9.56 0.08 -10.25
N LEU A 130 -9.26 -1.01 -10.95
CA LEU A 130 -8.97 -2.31 -10.33
C LEU A 130 -7.61 -2.32 -9.64
N LYS A 131 -6.61 -1.66 -10.23
CA LYS A 131 -5.25 -1.60 -9.71
C LYS A 131 -4.96 -0.31 -8.93
N TYR A 132 -5.48 0.82 -9.39
CA TYR A 132 -5.19 2.13 -8.81
C TYR A 132 -6.33 2.62 -7.92
N LYS A 133 -5.97 3.18 -6.79
CA LYS A 133 -6.92 3.79 -5.83
C LYS A 133 -6.49 5.22 -5.55
N LEU A 134 -7.40 6.16 -5.78
CA LEU A 134 -7.17 7.58 -5.53
C LEU A 134 -7.53 7.94 -4.10
N ILE A 135 -6.65 8.67 -3.43
CA ILE A 135 -6.90 9.30 -2.15
C ILE A 135 -6.76 10.81 -2.34
N LEU A 136 -7.88 11.49 -2.29
CA LEU A 136 -7.94 12.94 -2.36
C LEU A 136 -7.75 13.53 -0.96
N LEU A 137 -6.87 14.52 -0.86
CA LEU A 137 -6.65 15.30 0.35
C LEU A 137 -7.36 16.64 0.21
N GLU A 138 -8.23 16.91 1.15
CA GLU A 138 -8.95 18.19 1.27
C GLU A 138 -8.12 19.24 2.01
#